data_105b8dd6a4355d6caa60a3c125b279b1
#
_entry.id   105b8dd6a4355d6caa60a3c125b279b1
#
_cell.length_a   1.000
_cell.length_b   1.000
_cell.length_c   1.000
_cell.angle_alpha   90.00
_cell.angle_beta   90.00
_cell.angle_gamma   90.00
#
_symmetry.space_group_name_H-M   'P 1'
#
loop_
_entity.id
_entity.type
_entity.pdbx_description
1 polymer ?
#
loop_
_entity_poly.entity_id
_entity_poly.type
_entity_poly.pdbx_seq_one_letter_code
_entity_poly.pdbx_strand_id
1 'polypeptide(L)'
;PCAPTGLVLKEFRVTLHCGDYRFDPSLPVYLWVDPGYAGAYAVEVAQVKNDTIYIIDEVYEQGLTTEEVILVCETKEWWSKVIGGAIDIAGRQHQGMPSTEEIWKLKGRIILNSQSISVVDGIDRFRTFLKPDPITGRPHFFTNYNCRGLIAEMGGGVNPIQGLGMWRYKTDRTGAIFSEMPDDKNNHACKAAIYGLVDRFGLAGGRSAKATIQKFY
;
A
#
# COMPACT_ATOMS: atom_id res chain seq x y z
N PRO A 1 12.97 -22.33 5.27
CA PRO A 1 13.84 -21.31 4.65
C PRO A 1 13.87 -20.10 5.54
N CYS A 2 15.07 -19.62 5.92
CA CYS A 2 15.21 -18.37 6.67
C CYS A 2 14.76 -17.20 5.80
N ALA A 3 14.13 -16.18 6.43
CA ALA A 3 13.79 -14.94 5.73
C ALA A 3 15.07 -14.29 5.18
N PRO A 4 15.02 -13.65 3.99
CA PRO A 4 16.17 -12.93 3.45
C PRO A 4 16.70 -11.91 4.45
N THR A 5 18.00 -11.82 4.59
CA THR A 5 18.65 -10.87 5.51
C THR A 5 18.27 -9.43 5.12
N GLY A 6 17.91 -8.62 6.12
CA GLY A 6 17.59 -7.21 5.91
C GLY A 6 16.18 -6.89 5.40
N LEU A 7 15.27 -7.86 5.31
CA LEU A 7 13.88 -7.60 4.89
C LEU A 7 13.16 -6.67 5.88
N VAL A 8 12.48 -5.64 5.36
CA VAL A 8 11.78 -4.65 6.19
C VAL A 8 10.55 -5.28 6.86
N LEU A 9 9.72 -6.01 6.11
CA LEU A 9 8.50 -6.64 6.62
C LEU A 9 8.73 -8.14 6.86
N LYS A 10 9.59 -8.46 7.82
CA LYS A 10 10.00 -9.85 8.15
C LYS A 10 8.85 -10.73 8.67
N GLU A 11 7.74 -10.14 9.07
CA GLU A 11 6.53 -10.83 9.52
C GLU A 11 5.72 -11.43 8.36
N PHE A 12 5.90 -10.91 7.14
CA PHE A 12 5.18 -11.39 5.97
C PHE A 12 5.57 -12.83 5.60
N ARG A 13 4.56 -13.62 5.26
CA ARG A 13 4.70 -14.99 4.76
C ARG A 13 3.65 -15.25 3.68
N VAL A 14 4.06 -15.65 2.50
CA VAL A 14 3.12 -15.95 1.38
C VAL A 14 2.06 -16.97 1.82
N THR A 15 2.46 -18.02 2.52
CA THR A 15 1.55 -19.08 2.97
C THR A 15 0.52 -18.63 4.01
N LEU A 16 0.74 -17.50 4.66
CA LEU A 16 -0.14 -16.98 5.70
C LEU A 16 -0.98 -15.79 5.22
N HIS A 17 -0.38 -14.91 4.39
CA HIS A 17 -0.98 -13.63 4.04
C HIS A 17 -1.54 -13.60 2.61
N CYS A 18 -1.14 -14.54 1.74
CA CYS A 18 -1.63 -14.56 0.36
C CYS A 18 -2.71 -15.63 0.14
N GLY A 19 -3.69 -15.28 -0.68
CA GLY A 19 -4.80 -16.16 -1.03
C GLY A 19 -5.56 -15.68 -2.25
N ASP A 20 -6.63 -16.38 -2.63
CA ASP A 20 -7.57 -15.95 -3.67
C ASP A 20 -8.64 -15.02 -3.07
N TYR A 21 -8.22 -13.80 -2.71
CA TYR A 21 -9.09 -12.76 -2.16
C TYR A 21 -9.64 -11.89 -3.29
N ARG A 22 -10.87 -12.19 -3.72
CA ARG A 22 -11.53 -11.49 -4.82
C ARG A 22 -12.37 -10.33 -4.33
N PHE A 23 -12.73 -9.45 -5.27
CA PHE A 23 -13.63 -8.34 -5.05
C PHE A 23 -14.99 -8.82 -4.51
N ASP A 24 -15.40 -8.26 -3.37
CA ASP A 24 -16.72 -8.43 -2.78
C ASP A 24 -17.58 -7.19 -3.08
N PRO A 25 -18.60 -7.26 -3.96
CA PRO A 25 -19.41 -6.10 -4.33
C PRO A 25 -20.26 -5.54 -3.18
N SER A 26 -20.36 -6.23 -2.06
CA SER A 26 -21.06 -5.77 -0.86
C SER A 26 -20.23 -4.82 0.01
N LEU A 27 -18.90 -4.76 -0.22
CA LEU A 27 -17.98 -3.94 0.55
C LEU A 27 -17.51 -2.71 -0.24
N PRO A 28 -17.25 -1.59 0.43
CA PRO A 28 -16.60 -0.45 -0.21
C PRO A 28 -15.15 -0.77 -0.58
N VAL A 29 -14.64 -0.06 -1.58
CA VAL A 29 -13.26 -0.15 -2.04
C VAL A 29 -12.51 1.13 -1.68
N TYR A 30 -11.28 0.99 -1.23
CA TYR A 30 -10.34 2.06 -0.94
C TYR A 30 -9.11 1.93 -1.86
N LEU A 31 -8.64 3.05 -2.40
CA LEU A 31 -7.40 3.10 -3.16
C LEU A 31 -6.27 3.66 -2.29
N TRP A 32 -5.17 2.94 -2.21
CA TRP A 32 -3.97 3.35 -1.51
C TRP A 32 -2.87 3.57 -2.55
N VAL A 33 -2.37 4.78 -2.65
CA VAL A 33 -1.59 5.24 -3.80
C VAL A 33 -0.21 5.73 -3.40
N ASP A 34 0.82 5.21 -4.07
CA ASP A 34 2.16 5.77 -4.07
C ASP A 34 2.54 6.16 -5.51
N PRO A 35 2.48 7.45 -5.87
CA PRO A 35 2.73 7.87 -7.24
C PRO A 35 4.23 7.76 -7.58
N GLY A 36 4.53 7.10 -8.67
CA GLY A 36 5.88 7.00 -9.22
C GLY A 36 5.84 7.00 -10.74
N TYR A 37 6.85 7.57 -11.39
CA TYR A 37 7.01 7.53 -12.85
C TYR A 37 8.26 6.73 -13.24
N ALA A 38 9.41 7.09 -12.69
CA ALA A 38 10.67 6.37 -12.92
C ALA A 38 10.77 5.06 -12.12
N GLY A 39 10.13 5.00 -10.94
CA GLY A 39 9.88 3.78 -10.19
C GLY A 39 8.52 3.18 -10.54
N ALA A 40 7.98 2.34 -9.68
CA ALA A 40 6.61 1.86 -9.83
C ALA A 40 5.59 2.95 -9.43
N TYR A 41 4.52 3.09 -10.18
CA TYR A 41 3.28 3.69 -9.72
C TYR A 41 2.45 2.59 -9.08
N ALA A 42 2.21 2.67 -7.79
CA ALA A 42 1.49 1.64 -7.05
C ALA A 42 0.10 2.13 -6.62
N VAL A 43 -0.93 1.34 -6.93
CA VAL A 43 -2.30 1.51 -6.41
C VAL A 43 -2.72 0.18 -5.82
N GLU A 44 -2.78 0.12 -4.49
CA GLU A 44 -3.28 -1.03 -3.76
C GLU A 44 -4.79 -0.88 -3.56
N VAL A 45 -5.54 -1.87 -4.03
CA VAL A 45 -7.00 -1.87 -4.00
C VAL A 45 -7.46 -2.65 -2.78
N ALA A 46 -7.94 -1.93 -1.77
CA ALA A 46 -8.25 -2.50 -0.47
C ALA A 46 -9.76 -2.59 -0.21
N GLN A 47 -10.17 -3.71 0.39
CA GLN A 47 -11.45 -3.85 1.09
C GLN A 47 -11.20 -4.16 2.56
N VAL A 48 -12.07 -3.66 3.44
CA VAL A 48 -11.94 -3.86 4.89
C VAL A 48 -13.21 -4.54 5.43
N LYS A 49 -13.01 -5.64 6.14
CA LYS A 49 -14.09 -6.40 6.79
C LYS A 49 -13.68 -6.77 8.21
N ASN A 50 -14.44 -6.31 9.22
CA ASN A 50 -14.15 -6.60 10.62
C ASN A 50 -12.68 -6.29 11.01
N ASP A 51 -12.22 -5.08 10.70
CA ASP A 51 -10.83 -4.59 10.93
C ASP A 51 -9.73 -5.43 10.26
N THR A 52 -10.09 -6.33 9.36
CA THR A 52 -9.19 -7.10 8.53
C THR A 52 -9.16 -6.53 7.12
N ILE A 53 -7.96 -6.35 6.59
CA ILE A 53 -7.68 -5.77 5.30
C ILE A 53 -7.45 -6.88 4.28
N TYR A 54 -8.05 -6.70 3.13
CA TYR A 54 -7.85 -7.54 1.96
C TYR A 54 -7.44 -6.66 0.79
N ILE A 55 -6.18 -6.78 0.34
CA ILE A 55 -5.76 -6.21 -0.94
C ILE A 55 -6.24 -7.17 -2.02
N ILE A 56 -7.24 -6.73 -2.79
CA ILE A 56 -7.98 -7.57 -3.74
C ILE A 56 -7.44 -7.46 -5.15
N ASP A 57 -6.83 -6.34 -5.49
CA ASP A 57 -6.20 -6.06 -6.79
C ASP A 57 -5.09 -5.04 -6.61
N GLU A 58 -4.28 -4.88 -7.64
CA GLU A 58 -3.14 -3.97 -7.68
C GLU A 58 -3.01 -3.36 -9.09
N VAL A 59 -2.65 -2.08 -9.16
CA VAL A 59 -2.05 -1.49 -10.35
C VAL A 59 -0.60 -1.15 -9.99
N TYR A 60 0.36 -1.83 -10.60
CA TYR A 60 1.78 -1.68 -10.31
C TYR A 60 2.56 -1.58 -11.63
N GLU A 61 2.72 -0.35 -12.09
CA GLU A 61 3.21 -0.05 -13.43
C GLU A 61 4.33 1.00 -13.39
N GLN A 62 5.16 1.03 -14.43
CA GLN A 62 6.23 2.01 -14.59
C GLN A 62 6.01 2.81 -15.86
N GLY A 63 6.32 4.11 -15.81
CA GLY A 63 6.26 5.00 -16.98
C GLY A 63 4.85 5.46 -17.35
N LEU A 64 3.85 5.22 -16.51
CA LEU A 64 2.50 5.75 -16.69
C LEU A 64 2.32 7.09 -15.95
N THR A 65 1.60 8.00 -16.58
CA THR A 65 1.08 9.22 -15.94
C THR A 65 -0.07 8.88 -15.01
N THR A 66 -0.41 9.81 -14.12
CA THR A 66 -1.56 9.63 -13.22
C THR A 66 -2.88 9.43 -13.98
N GLU A 67 -3.08 10.15 -15.08
CA GLU A 67 -4.27 10.00 -15.92
C GLU A 67 -4.36 8.59 -16.54
N GLU A 68 -3.24 8.06 -17.03
CA GLU A 68 -3.20 6.70 -17.58
C GLU A 68 -3.47 5.65 -16.52
N VAL A 69 -2.94 5.82 -15.30
CA VAL A 69 -3.24 4.93 -14.17
C VAL A 69 -4.73 4.97 -13.82
N ILE A 70 -5.34 6.16 -13.79
CA ILE A 70 -6.80 6.30 -13.56
C ILE A 70 -7.58 5.56 -14.63
N LEU A 71 -7.21 5.71 -15.92
CA LEU A 71 -7.86 4.99 -17.02
C LEU A 71 -7.77 3.46 -16.86
N VAL A 72 -6.62 2.94 -16.42
CA VAL A 72 -6.48 1.52 -16.08
C VAL A 72 -7.44 1.13 -14.96
N CYS A 73 -7.51 1.92 -13.87
CA CYS A 73 -8.42 1.66 -12.75
C CYS A 73 -9.90 1.67 -13.19
N GLU A 74 -10.30 2.59 -14.07
CA GLU A 74 -11.67 2.71 -14.57
C GLU A 74 -12.15 1.47 -15.35
N THR A 75 -11.25 0.67 -15.88
CA THR A 75 -11.60 -0.59 -16.57
C THR A 75 -11.94 -1.74 -15.61
N LYS A 76 -11.68 -1.58 -14.33
CA LYS A 76 -11.79 -2.65 -13.33
C LYS A 76 -13.20 -2.75 -12.76
N GLU A 77 -13.62 -3.98 -12.46
CA GLU A 77 -14.96 -4.27 -11.91
C GLU A 77 -15.25 -3.58 -10.57
N TRP A 78 -14.21 -3.36 -9.77
CA TRP A 78 -14.31 -2.74 -8.46
C TRP A 78 -14.41 -1.19 -8.51
N TRP A 79 -14.16 -0.56 -9.66
CA TRP A 79 -14.09 0.90 -9.77
C TRP A 79 -15.34 1.61 -9.25
N SER A 80 -16.53 1.12 -9.58
CA SER A 80 -17.80 1.71 -9.18
C SER A 80 -18.05 1.67 -7.65
N LYS A 81 -17.24 0.93 -6.90
CA LYS A 81 -17.33 0.79 -5.44
C LYS A 81 -16.25 1.59 -4.71
N VAL A 82 -15.40 2.31 -5.42
CA VAL A 82 -14.38 3.16 -4.81
C VAL A 82 -15.05 4.35 -4.11
N ILE A 83 -14.73 4.52 -2.83
CA ILE A 83 -15.29 5.60 -2.01
C ILE A 83 -14.24 6.62 -1.54
N GLY A 84 -12.96 6.38 -1.84
CA GLY A 84 -11.83 7.23 -1.46
C GLY A 84 -10.58 6.40 -1.14
N GLY A 85 -9.64 6.98 -0.43
CA GLY A 85 -8.42 6.29 -0.03
C GLY A 85 -7.34 7.24 0.47
N ALA A 86 -6.09 6.82 0.35
CA ALA A 86 -4.93 7.58 0.79
C ALA A 86 -3.87 7.67 -0.32
N ILE A 87 -3.08 8.73 -0.28
CA ILE A 87 -1.96 8.96 -1.21
C ILE A 87 -0.75 9.48 -0.44
N ASP A 88 0.46 9.21 -0.94
CA ASP A 88 1.67 9.82 -0.41
C ASP A 88 1.55 11.34 -0.43
N ILE A 89 2.03 12.00 0.64
CA ILE A 89 2.07 13.46 0.76
C ILE A 89 2.87 14.13 -0.39
N ALA A 90 3.83 13.42 -0.96
CA ALA A 90 4.54 13.87 -2.16
C ALA A 90 3.59 14.09 -3.36
N GLY A 91 2.45 13.41 -3.40
CA GLY A 91 1.38 13.63 -4.38
C GLY A 91 0.72 15.00 -4.31
N ARG A 92 0.95 15.78 -3.24
CA ARG A 92 0.50 17.18 -3.08
C ARG A 92 1.47 18.22 -3.65
N GLN A 93 2.68 17.83 -4.01
CA GLN A 93 3.69 18.79 -4.46
C GLN A 93 3.32 19.37 -5.82
N HIS A 94 3.19 20.71 -5.87
CA HIS A 94 2.97 21.46 -7.09
C HIS A 94 4.32 21.82 -7.74
N GLN A 95 4.53 21.37 -8.96
CA GLN A 95 5.64 21.80 -9.81
C GLN A 95 5.12 22.54 -11.04
N GLY A 96 4.19 23.50 -10.83
CA GLY A 96 3.58 24.27 -11.92
C GLY A 96 2.46 23.56 -12.69
N MET A 97 2.03 22.38 -12.24
CA MET A 97 0.92 21.56 -12.79
C MET A 97 0.01 21.11 -11.63
N PRO A 98 -1.24 20.64 -11.92
CA PRO A 98 -2.06 20.03 -10.88
C PRO A 98 -1.28 18.94 -10.14
N SER A 99 -1.40 18.87 -8.82
CA SER A 99 -0.79 17.79 -8.04
C SER A 99 -1.43 16.45 -8.39
N THR A 100 -0.75 15.35 -8.12
CA THR A 100 -1.30 14.00 -8.33
C THR A 100 -2.64 13.82 -7.60
N GLU A 101 -2.75 14.33 -6.35
CA GLU A 101 -3.99 14.33 -5.58
C GLU A 101 -5.13 15.06 -6.31
N GLU A 102 -4.82 16.24 -6.89
CA GLU A 102 -5.80 17.02 -7.67
C GLU A 102 -6.21 16.30 -8.96
N ILE A 103 -5.28 15.62 -9.64
CA ILE A 103 -5.60 14.83 -10.84
C ILE A 103 -6.56 13.70 -10.47
N TRP A 104 -6.32 12.95 -9.39
CA TRP A 104 -7.26 11.93 -8.90
C TRP A 104 -8.63 12.50 -8.60
N LYS A 105 -8.69 13.68 -7.97
CA LYS A 105 -9.95 14.37 -7.67
C LYS A 105 -10.68 14.84 -8.93
N LEU A 106 -9.96 15.43 -9.89
CA LEU A 106 -10.56 16.05 -11.08
C LEU A 106 -10.92 15.01 -12.16
N LYS A 107 -10.04 14.04 -12.40
CA LYS A 107 -10.21 13.03 -13.46
C LYS A 107 -10.90 11.77 -12.93
N GLY A 108 -10.40 11.20 -11.86
CA GLY A 108 -10.95 9.98 -11.26
C GLY A 108 -12.21 10.22 -10.41
N ARG A 109 -12.50 11.48 -10.02
CA ARG A 109 -13.56 11.85 -9.07
C ARG A 109 -13.40 11.15 -7.71
N ILE A 110 -12.18 10.79 -7.37
CA ILE A 110 -11.82 10.11 -6.11
C ILE A 110 -11.06 11.09 -5.24
N ILE A 111 -11.46 11.18 -3.96
CA ILE A 111 -10.75 11.96 -2.96
C ILE A 111 -9.78 11.03 -2.24
N LEU A 112 -8.49 11.35 -2.32
CA LEU A 112 -7.43 10.66 -1.61
C LEU A 112 -6.91 11.57 -0.50
N ASN A 113 -6.86 11.04 0.72
CA ASN A 113 -6.29 11.74 1.87
C ASN A 113 -4.77 11.63 1.84
N SER A 114 -4.07 12.68 2.22
CA SER A 114 -2.63 12.65 2.38
C SER A 114 -2.22 13.20 3.74
N GLN A 115 -1.28 12.53 4.38
CA GLN A 115 -0.75 12.90 5.68
C GLN A 115 0.74 12.58 5.77
N SER A 116 1.47 13.37 6.57
CA SER A 116 2.87 13.07 6.86
C SER A 116 2.96 11.91 7.84
N ILE A 117 3.69 10.88 7.46
CA ILE A 117 3.91 9.68 8.27
C ILE A 117 5.43 9.45 8.35
N SER A 118 5.93 9.26 9.58
CA SER A 118 7.29 8.77 9.77
C SER A 118 7.42 7.37 9.16
N VAL A 119 8.45 7.14 8.37
CA VAL A 119 8.69 5.82 7.75
C VAL A 119 8.75 4.71 8.79
N VAL A 120 9.40 4.96 9.92
CA VAL A 120 9.53 3.97 11.01
C VAL A 120 8.18 3.66 11.63
N ASP A 121 7.39 4.70 11.97
CA ASP A 121 6.06 4.52 12.57
C ASP A 121 5.10 3.79 11.61
N GLY A 122 5.18 4.12 10.31
CA GLY A 122 4.42 3.45 9.27
C GLY A 122 4.76 1.96 9.14
N ILE A 123 6.05 1.63 9.13
CA ILE A 123 6.53 0.24 9.12
C ILE A 123 6.05 -0.52 10.35
N ASP A 124 6.20 0.07 11.53
CA ASP A 124 5.79 -0.59 12.77
C ASP A 124 4.28 -0.79 12.80
N ARG A 125 3.52 0.18 12.26
CA ARG A 125 2.07 0.01 12.10
C ARG A 125 1.74 -1.15 11.16
N PHE A 126 2.37 -1.23 9.99
CA PHE A 126 2.12 -2.33 9.04
C PHE A 126 2.47 -3.69 9.65
N ARG A 127 3.59 -3.78 10.36
CA ARG A 127 3.98 -5.01 11.06
C ARG A 127 2.93 -5.49 12.07
N THR A 128 2.19 -4.58 12.73
CA THR A 128 1.12 -4.99 13.66
C THR A 128 -0.01 -5.72 12.95
N PHE A 129 -0.30 -5.39 11.70
CA PHE A 129 -1.32 -6.06 10.89
C PHE A 129 -0.83 -7.37 10.28
N LEU A 130 0.48 -7.49 10.04
CA LEU A 130 1.11 -8.73 9.54
C LEU A 130 1.32 -9.77 10.64
N LYS A 131 1.46 -9.36 11.91
CA LYS A 131 1.61 -10.30 13.01
C LYS A 131 0.29 -11.03 13.27
N PRO A 132 0.34 -12.37 13.48
CA PRO A 132 -0.84 -13.09 13.93
C PRO A 132 -1.34 -12.56 15.28
N ASP A 133 -2.63 -12.34 15.37
CA ASP A 133 -3.30 -12.02 16.63
C ASP A 133 -3.08 -13.16 17.64
N PRO A 134 -2.69 -12.87 18.88
CA PRO A 134 -2.37 -13.92 19.87
C PRO A 134 -3.53 -14.84 20.23
N ILE A 135 -4.78 -14.38 20.06
CA ILE A 135 -5.98 -15.11 20.42
C ILE A 135 -6.47 -15.97 19.25
N THR A 136 -6.54 -15.36 18.06
CA THR A 136 -7.10 -16.01 16.86
C THR A 136 -6.07 -16.75 16.02
N GLY A 137 -4.78 -16.44 16.20
CA GLY A 137 -3.68 -16.93 15.39
C GLY A 137 -3.68 -16.40 13.94
N ARG A 138 -4.56 -15.43 13.61
CA ARG A 138 -4.70 -14.90 12.26
C ARG A 138 -4.18 -13.46 12.17
N PRO A 139 -3.50 -13.08 11.09
CA PRO A 139 -3.16 -11.68 10.83
C PRO A 139 -4.40 -10.88 10.43
N HIS A 140 -4.26 -9.56 10.42
CA HIS A 140 -5.29 -8.62 9.98
C HIS A 140 -5.01 -8.01 8.60
N PHE A 141 -4.04 -8.55 7.86
CA PHE A 141 -3.69 -8.11 6.51
C PHE A 141 -3.52 -9.31 5.60
N PHE A 142 -4.24 -9.30 4.49
CA PHE A 142 -4.20 -10.33 3.46
C PHE A 142 -4.08 -9.68 2.08
N THR A 143 -3.49 -10.39 1.13
CA THR A 143 -3.36 -9.92 -0.26
C THR A 143 -3.70 -11.03 -1.25
N ASN A 144 -4.32 -10.65 -2.36
CA ASN A 144 -4.55 -11.57 -3.47
C ASN A 144 -3.21 -11.93 -4.12
N TYR A 145 -3.10 -13.15 -4.65
CA TYR A 145 -1.92 -13.61 -5.38
C TYR A 145 -1.58 -12.79 -6.64
N ASN A 146 -2.54 -12.04 -7.19
CA ASN A 146 -2.32 -11.16 -8.34
C ASN A 146 -1.58 -9.84 -7.97
N CYS A 147 -1.54 -9.46 -6.70
CA CYS A 147 -0.80 -8.27 -6.21
C CYS A 147 0.70 -8.54 -6.16
N ARG A 148 1.30 -8.76 -7.34
CA ARG A 148 2.67 -9.27 -7.47
C ARG A 148 3.73 -8.26 -7.06
N GLY A 149 3.49 -6.96 -7.26
CA GLY A 149 4.38 -5.88 -6.83
C GLY A 149 4.48 -5.83 -5.32
N LEU A 150 3.34 -5.74 -4.63
CA LEU A 150 3.26 -5.75 -3.16
C LEU A 150 3.89 -7.01 -2.56
N ILE A 151 3.55 -8.19 -3.09
CA ILE A 151 4.10 -9.47 -2.63
C ILE A 151 5.62 -9.49 -2.80
N ALA A 152 6.13 -9.01 -3.94
CA ALA A 152 7.57 -8.97 -4.21
C ALA A 152 8.32 -8.00 -3.29
N GLU A 153 7.79 -6.79 -3.08
CA GLU A 153 8.38 -5.81 -2.16
C GLU A 153 8.41 -6.33 -0.73
N MET A 154 7.38 -7.07 -0.29
CA MET A 154 7.35 -7.75 1.00
C MET A 154 8.25 -9.00 1.08
N GLY A 155 8.93 -9.37 -0.01
CA GLY A 155 9.88 -10.49 -0.03
C GLY A 155 9.26 -11.85 -0.38
N GLY A 156 8.08 -11.88 -0.96
CA GLY A 156 7.33 -13.11 -1.29
C GLY A 156 7.44 -13.61 -2.72
N GLY A 157 8.25 -12.97 -3.56
CA GLY A 157 8.36 -13.37 -4.98
C GLY A 157 9.30 -12.51 -5.78
N VAL A 158 9.19 -12.64 -7.11
CA VAL A 158 9.94 -11.83 -8.08
C VAL A 158 9.09 -10.62 -8.45
N ASN A 159 9.71 -9.44 -8.45
CA ASN A 159 9.02 -8.20 -8.83
C ASN A 159 8.62 -8.26 -10.31
N PRO A 160 7.39 -7.88 -10.67
CA PRO A 160 6.95 -7.88 -12.06
C PRO A 160 7.66 -6.84 -12.93
N ILE A 161 8.18 -5.76 -12.34
CA ILE A 161 8.97 -4.75 -13.03
C ILE A 161 10.45 -5.14 -12.95
N GLN A 162 11.09 -5.23 -14.13
CA GLN A 162 12.51 -5.56 -14.22
C GLN A 162 13.38 -4.51 -13.49
N GLY A 163 14.34 -4.98 -12.69
CA GLY A 163 15.25 -4.11 -11.93
C GLY A 163 14.72 -3.67 -10.57
N LEU A 164 13.44 -3.91 -10.28
CA LEU A 164 12.89 -3.74 -8.94
C LEU A 164 12.97 -5.06 -8.14
N GLY A 165 12.88 -4.96 -6.82
CA GLY A 165 13.05 -6.10 -5.94
C GLY A 165 12.24 -5.98 -4.66
N MET A 166 12.75 -6.57 -3.59
CA MET A 166 12.13 -6.52 -2.27
C MET A 166 12.63 -5.32 -1.45
N TRP A 167 11.79 -4.79 -0.58
CA TRP A 167 12.14 -3.70 0.32
C TRP A 167 13.02 -4.16 1.48
N ARG A 168 14.19 -3.52 1.61
CA ARG A 168 15.24 -3.95 2.56
C ARG A 168 15.85 -2.79 3.33
N TYR A 169 16.39 -3.11 4.49
CA TYR A 169 17.39 -2.28 5.15
C TYR A 169 18.72 -2.37 4.43
N LYS A 170 19.51 -1.29 4.50
CA LYS A 170 20.88 -1.30 4.02
C LYS A 170 21.72 -2.25 4.87
N THR A 171 22.48 -3.11 4.20
CA THR A 171 23.39 -4.07 4.85
C THR A 171 24.82 -3.79 4.42
N ASP A 172 25.76 -4.06 5.30
CA ASP A 172 27.18 -4.06 4.98
C ASP A 172 27.60 -5.32 4.19
N ARG A 173 28.90 -5.45 3.91
CA ARG A 173 29.44 -6.61 3.16
C ARG A 173 29.28 -7.94 3.91
N THR A 174 29.08 -7.90 5.23
CA THR A 174 28.82 -9.10 6.06
C THR A 174 27.35 -9.46 6.16
N GLY A 175 26.45 -8.62 5.61
CA GLY A 175 25.01 -8.76 5.72
C GLY A 175 24.41 -8.17 7.00
N ALA A 176 25.21 -7.48 7.81
CA ALA A 176 24.71 -6.80 9.00
C ALA A 176 23.98 -5.50 8.64
N ILE A 177 22.85 -5.23 9.27
CA ILE A 177 22.08 -3.98 9.09
C ILE A 177 22.85 -2.86 9.79
N PHE A 178 23.19 -1.79 9.05
CA PHE A 178 23.94 -0.64 9.57
C PHE A 178 23.10 0.65 9.65
N SER A 179 21.83 0.60 9.28
CA SER A 179 20.92 1.75 9.31
C SER A 179 19.56 1.34 9.86
N GLU A 180 19.02 2.13 10.78
CA GLU A 180 17.63 1.98 11.25
C GLU A 180 16.60 2.36 10.19
N MET A 181 17.02 3.15 9.19
CA MET A 181 16.18 3.52 8.06
C MET A 181 16.36 2.52 6.92
N PRO A 182 15.27 2.00 6.34
CA PRO A 182 15.36 1.15 5.17
C PRO A 182 15.89 1.90 3.94
N ASP A 183 16.30 1.15 2.92
CA ASP A 183 16.62 1.74 1.62
C ASP A 183 15.35 2.31 0.99
N ASP A 184 15.46 3.50 0.38
CA ASP A 184 14.34 4.16 -0.30
C ASP A 184 14.19 3.64 -1.74
N LYS A 185 14.17 2.31 -1.86
CA LYS A 185 13.99 1.59 -3.13
C LYS A 185 13.06 0.41 -2.93
N ASN A 186 12.34 0.04 -3.99
CA ASN A 186 11.48 -1.15 -4.00
C ASN A 186 10.45 -1.15 -2.85
N ASN A 187 9.79 -0.02 -2.64
CA ASN A 187 8.89 0.19 -1.50
C ASN A 187 7.57 0.88 -1.88
N HIS A 188 7.28 1.00 -3.17
CA HIS A 188 6.12 1.76 -3.66
C HIS A 188 4.79 1.15 -3.20
N ALA A 189 4.58 -0.13 -3.43
CA ALA A 189 3.39 -0.85 -3.00
C ALA A 189 3.31 -0.92 -1.46
N CYS A 190 4.44 -1.16 -0.79
CA CYS A 190 4.51 -1.15 0.67
C CYS A 190 4.21 0.24 1.26
N LYS A 191 4.69 1.33 0.65
CA LYS A 191 4.36 2.70 1.05
C LYS A 191 2.87 3.00 0.84
N ALA A 192 2.33 2.66 -0.32
CA ALA A 192 0.91 2.79 -0.59
C ALA A 192 0.07 2.10 0.50
N ALA A 193 0.42 0.85 0.84
CA ALA A 193 -0.24 0.11 1.92
C ALA A 193 -0.09 0.81 3.29
N ILE A 194 1.07 1.36 3.61
CA ILE A 194 1.30 2.12 4.86
C ILE A 194 0.41 3.36 4.93
N TYR A 195 0.34 4.16 3.86
CA TYR A 195 -0.52 5.35 3.83
C TYR A 195 -1.97 5.00 4.06
N GLY A 196 -2.47 3.99 3.37
CA GLY A 196 -3.84 3.53 3.53
C GLY A 196 -4.15 2.96 4.91
N LEU A 197 -3.22 2.19 5.46
CA LEU A 197 -3.31 1.65 6.82
C LEU A 197 -3.41 2.76 7.87
N VAL A 198 -2.53 3.75 7.80
CA VAL A 198 -2.49 4.84 8.77
C VAL A 198 -3.69 5.77 8.60
N ASP A 199 -4.11 6.06 7.37
CA ASP A 199 -5.34 6.83 7.11
C ASP A 199 -6.57 6.15 7.73
N ARG A 200 -6.69 4.85 7.60
CA ARG A 200 -7.86 4.09 8.03
C ARG A 200 -7.86 3.77 9.54
N PHE A 201 -6.71 3.44 10.11
CA PHE A 201 -6.61 2.87 11.46
C PHE A 201 -5.74 3.68 12.42
N GLY A 202 -5.10 4.76 11.96
CA GLY A 202 -4.16 5.55 12.74
C GLY A 202 -2.85 4.82 13.04
N LEU A 203 -1.93 5.52 13.69
CA LEU A 203 -0.68 4.96 14.21
C LEU A 203 -0.91 4.15 15.49
N ALA A 204 -0.03 3.21 15.80
CA ALA A 204 -0.05 2.46 17.06
C ALA A 204 0.12 3.44 18.25
N GLY A 205 -0.81 3.40 19.22
CA GLY A 205 -0.80 4.29 20.38
C GLY A 205 -1.46 5.66 20.19
N GLY A 206 -1.89 6.01 18.99
CA GLY A 206 -2.71 7.20 18.72
C GLY A 206 -4.21 6.95 18.91
N ARG A 207 -4.94 7.93 19.45
CA ARG A 207 -6.41 7.88 19.45
C ARG A 207 -6.85 7.86 17.99
N SER A 208 -7.71 6.90 17.63
CA SER A 208 -8.34 6.81 16.31
C SER A 208 -8.87 8.18 15.88
N ALA A 209 -8.35 8.71 14.78
CA ALA A 209 -8.96 9.85 14.12
C ALA A 209 -10.36 9.38 13.66
N LYS A 210 -11.40 10.01 14.21
CA LYS A 210 -12.78 9.74 13.79
C LYS A 210 -12.87 10.02 12.29
N ALA A 211 -13.24 9.02 11.51
CA ALA A 211 -13.57 9.18 10.11
C ALA A 211 -14.75 10.17 10.04
N THR A 212 -14.46 11.39 9.61
CA THR A 212 -15.51 12.39 9.33
C THR A 212 -16.09 12.05 7.97
N ILE A 213 -17.19 11.31 7.97
CA ILE A 213 -17.99 11.11 6.76
C ILE A 213 -18.69 12.45 6.50
N GLN A 214 -18.14 13.27 5.62
CA GLN A 214 -18.89 14.38 5.04
C GLN A 214 -19.88 13.80 4.03
N LYS A 215 -21.14 13.72 4.43
CA LYS A 215 -22.25 13.50 3.50
C LYS A 215 -22.42 14.78 2.69
N PHE A 216 -22.16 14.73 1.40
CA PHE A 216 -22.62 15.74 0.46
C PHE A 216 -24.05 15.34 0.01
N TYR A 217 -25.00 16.21 0.31
CA TYR A 217 -26.34 16.20 -0.29
C TYR A 217 -26.28 16.81 -1.69
#